data_952acd194cd9875b3669846ec5cc813d
#
_entry.id   952acd194cd9875b3669846ec5cc813d
#
_cell.length_a   1.000
_cell.length_b   1.000
_cell.length_c   1.000
_cell.angle_alpha   90.00
_cell.angle_beta   90.00
_cell.angle_gamma   90.00
#
_symmetry.space_group_name_H-M   'P 1'
#
loop_
_entity.id
_entity.type
_entity.pdbx_description
1 polymer ?
#
loop_
_entity_poly.entity_id
_entity_poly.type
_entity_poly.pdbx_seq_one_letter_code
_entity_poly.pdbx_strand_id
1 'polypeptide(L)'
;MRLLFILVFFSFLAYADLSIQKVWKDYKERFIESSGRIIDPHNNNVTHTEGIGYALYFAYKMNDDEAFRKVYQWGKQNIKLNGYELPGWKWGKNKHKNCWCMLDMTSATDANLWIAYSLLLMYDKTGFSEYKQKADEIIDSIKKHQIVYTRKGEVYLFPYEKEIMDDDEWKLNPSYLIFEIFEYFAEYDNDPVWNKLIKSSKIFLKRTRFSALQLNPDWVTYKPYADRFVLEKEYQNFGFDAIRVPLYILRSNLSVAQKKELLLPYKYYVQMMRTQPLGVVKLKDGLISMYDFSFGNVAVYRYIARFYGYDYSLFDKILENRIKQYNEDYYAYSLYLLTILH
;
A
#
# COMPACT_ATOMS: atom_id res chain seq x y z
N MET A 1 -4.66 -38.91 21.68
CA MET A 1 -3.78 -37.74 21.57
C MET A 1 -3.79 -37.05 20.20
N ARG A 2 -3.98 -37.75 19.07
CA ARG A 2 -4.07 -37.13 17.72
C ARG A 2 -5.39 -36.38 17.44
N LEU A 3 -6.53 -36.77 18.03
CA LEU A 3 -7.82 -36.09 17.83
C LEU A 3 -7.88 -34.70 18.51
N LEU A 4 -7.22 -34.54 19.65
CA LEU A 4 -7.22 -33.28 20.41
C LEU A 4 -6.42 -32.16 19.66
N PHE A 5 -5.35 -32.53 18.97
CA PHE A 5 -4.55 -31.59 18.18
C PHE A 5 -5.29 -31.07 16.92
N ILE A 6 -6.10 -31.90 16.29
CA ILE A 6 -6.91 -31.52 15.13
C ILE A 6 -8.03 -30.56 15.53
N LEU A 7 -8.71 -30.82 16.67
CA LEU A 7 -9.77 -29.92 17.16
C LEU A 7 -9.26 -28.55 17.60
N VAL A 8 -8.07 -28.46 18.19
CA VAL A 8 -7.44 -27.19 18.58
C VAL A 8 -7.01 -26.40 17.35
N PHE A 9 -6.49 -27.06 16.32
CA PHE A 9 -6.10 -26.41 15.07
C PHE A 9 -7.31 -25.88 14.29
N PHE A 10 -8.41 -26.62 14.24
CA PHE A 10 -9.67 -26.20 13.62
C PHE A 10 -10.32 -25.03 14.38
N SER A 11 -10.29 -25.04 15.71
CA SER A 11 -10.83 -23.94 16.50
C SER A 11 -10.01 -22.65 16.36
N PHE A 12 -8.69 -22.75 16.20
CA PHE A 12 -7.80 -21.59 15.98
C PHE A 12 -7.99 -20.97 14.60
N LEU A 13 -8.15 -21.79 13.56
CA LEU A 13 -8.48 -21.35 12.21
C LEU A 13 -9.87 -20.70 12.13
N ALA A 14 -10.86 -21.29 12.76
CA ALA A 14 -12.22 -20.75 12.82
C ALA A 14 -12.28 -19.41 13.58
N TYR A 15 -11.53 -19.26 14.67
CA TYR A 15 -11.45 -18.01 15.43
C TYR A 15 -10.73 -16.90 14.66
N ALA A 16 -9.65 -17.22 13.94
CA ALA A 16 -8.93 -16.28 13.07
C ALA A 16 -9.82 -15.82 11.90
N ASP A 17 -10.55 -16.74 11.28
CA ASP A 17 -11.47 -16.44 10.17
C ASP A 17 -12.63 -15.53 10.62
N LEU A 18 -13.24 -15.82 11.76
CA LEU A 18 -14.27 -14.97 12.38
C LEU A 18 -13.75 -13.54 12.68
N SER A 19 -12.48 -13.42 13.06
CA SER A 19 -11.83 -12.13 13.32
C SER A 19 -11.67 -11.32 12.02
N ILE A 20 -11.25 -11.95 10.93
CA ILE A 20 -11.08 -11.30 9.61
C ILE A 20 -12.42 -10.85 9.05
N GLN A 21 -13.45 -11.71 9.12
CA GLN A 21 -14.81 -11.39 8.69
C GLN A 21 -15.38 -10.18 9.44
N LYS A 22 -15.12 -10.10 10.74
CA LYS A 22 -15.54 -8.95 11.54
C LYS A 22 -14.86 -7.66 11.09
N VAL A 23 -13.55 -7.67 10.90
CA VAL A 23 -12.79 -6.48 10.45
C VAL A 23 -13.25 -6.02 9.06
N TRP A 24 -13.49 -6.96 8.14
CA TRP A 24 -14.03 -6.61 6.81
C TRP A 24 -15.45 -6.04 6.91
N LYS A 25 -16.30 -6.59 7.75
CA LYS A 25 -17.62 -6.04 8.01
C LYS A 25 -17.52 -4.61 8.54
N ASP A 26 -16.69 -4.39 9.56
CA ASP A 26 -16.47 -3.07 10.17
C ASP A 26 -15.92 -2.08 9.13
N TYR A 27 -14.99 -2.50 8.25
CA TYR A 27 -14.47 -1.68 7.15
C TYR A 27 -15.58 -1.25 6.20
N LYS A 28 -16.42 -2.19 5.76
CA LYS A 28 -17.54 -1.88 4.86
C LYS A 28 -18.54 -0.91 5.48
N GLU A 29 -18.96 -1.17 6.71
CA GLU A 29 -19.96 -0.35 7.41
C GLU A 29 -19.48 1.10 7.62
N ARG A 30 -18.18 1.31 7.75
CA ARG A 30 -17.60 2.63 8.04
C ARG A 30 -17.14 3.39 6.82
N PHE A 31 -16.62 2.72 5.82
CA PHE A 31 -15.87 3.37 4.74
C PHE A 31 -16.46 3.11 3.35
N ILE A 32 -17.41 2.18 3.20
CA ILE A 32 -18.06 1.93 1.91
C ILE A 32 -19.52 2.37 1.97
N GLU A 33 -19.85 3.44 1.28
CA GLU A 33 -21.25 3.88 1.14
C GLU A 33 -22.07 2.86 0.34
N SER A 34 -23.39 2.91 0.46
CA SER A 34 -24.31 2.02 -0.27
C SER A 34 -24.12 2.08 -1.79
N SER A 35 -23.64 3.21 -2.30
CA SER A 35 -23.28 3.41 -3.71
C SER A 35 -22.02 2.66 -4.16
N GLY A 36 -21.20 2.18 -3.24
CA GLY A 36 -19.86 1.63 -3.49
C GLY A 36 -18.74 2.66 -3.36
N ARG A 37 -19.05 3.92 -3.01
CA ARG A 37 -18.04 4.95 -2.79
C ARG A 37 -17.24 4.68 -1.54
N ILE A 38 -15.92 4.80 -1.64
CA ILE A 38 -15.01 4.74 -0.47
C ILE A 38 -14.87 6.16 0.10
N ILE A 39 -15.06 6.31 1.39
CA ILE A 39 -14.94 7.62 2.06
C ILE A 39 -13.80 7.62 3.06
N ASP A 40 -13.16 8.79 3.17
CA ASP A 40 -12.23 9.12 4.26
C ASP A 40 -12.92 10.14 5.20
N PRO A 41 -13.55 9.67 6.31
CA PRO A 41 -14.27 10.54 7.23
C PRO A 41 -13.38 11.59 7.91
N HIS A 42 -12.09 11.28 8.08
CA HIS A 42 -11.11 12.19 8.72
C HIS A 42 -10.62 13.28 7.76
N ASN A 43 -10.92 13.16 6.44
CA ASN A 43 -10.53 14.11 5.41
C ASN A 43 -11.74 14.62 4.62
N ASN A 44 -12.75 15.16 5.28
CA ASN A 44 -13.96 15.71 4.67
C ASN A 44 -14.70 14.74 3.74
N ASN A 45 -14.71 13.48 4.05
CA ASN A 45 -15.33 12.42 3.24
C ASN A 45 -14.88 12.42 1.77
N VAL A 46 -13.61 12.73 1.49
CA VAL A 46 -13.06 12.57 0.13
C VAL A 46 -12.90 11.09 -0.20
N THR A 47 -12.77 10.78 -1.47
CA THR A 47 -12.40 9.48 -1.98
C THR A 47 -11.01 9.57 -2.57
N HIS A 48 -10.10 8.72 -2.11
CA HIS A 48 -8.80 8.52 -2.71
C HIS A 48 -8.84 7.24 -3.57
N THR A 49 -8.24 7.26 -4.75
CA THR A 49 -8.17 6.08 -5.61
C THR A 49 -7.38 4.93 -4.99
N GLU A 50 -6.44 5.24 -4.08
CA GLU A 50 -5.77 4.24 -3.25
C GLU A 50 -6.79 3.41 -2.44
N GLY A 51 -7.75 4.10 -1.79
CA GLY A 51 -8.83 3.43 -1.05
C GLY A 51 -9.72 2.55 -1.94
N ILE A 52 -9.96 2.97 -3.19
CA ILE A 52 -10.67 2.14 -4.18
C ILE A 52 -9.87 0.88 -4.48
N GLY A 53 -8.57 1.01 -4.77
CA GLY A 53 -7.68 -0.12 -5.04
C GLY A 53 -7.65 -1.13 -3.90
N TYR A 54 -7.50 -0.65 -2.67
CA TYR A 54 -7.54 -1.51 -1.48
C TYR A 54 -8.91 -2.20 -1.30
N ALA A 55 -10.01 -1.47 -1.42
CA ALA A 55 -11.35 -2.04 -1.25
C ALA A 55 -11.67 -3.12 -2.29
N LEU A 56 -11.25 -2.93 -3.55
CA LEU A 56 -11.37 -3.95 -4.59
C LEU A 56 -10.57 -5.20 -4.21
N TYR A 57 -9.33 -5.05 -3.79
CA TYR A 57 -8.50 -6.17 -3.35
C TYR A 57 -9.11 -6.92 -2.16
N PHE A 58 -9.56 -6.20 -1.13
CA PHE A 58 -10.18 -6.82 0.05
C PHE A 58 -11.47 -7.54 -0.30
N ALA A 59 -12.34 -6.93 -1.11
CA ALA A 59 -13.57 -7.56 -1.56
C ALA A 59 -13.28 -8.88 -2.31
N TYR A 60 -12.27 -8.90 -3.19
CA TYR A 60 -11.81 -10.12 -3.85
C TYR A 60 -11.35 -11.18 -2.83
N LYS A 61 -10.45 -10.82 -1.91
CA LYS A 61 -9.89 -11.74 -0.91
C LYS A 61 -10.96 -12.28 0.05
N MET A 62 -11.99 -11.50 0.31
CA MET A 62 -13.12 -11.86 1.18
C MET A 62 -14.25 -12.57 0.43
N ASN A 63 -14.11 -12.86 -0.86
CA ASN A 63 -15.15 -13.40 -1.73
C ASN A 63 -16.45 -12.59 -1.74
N ASP A 64 -16.34 -11.28 -1.57
CA ASP A 64 -17.48 -10.33 -1.54
C ASP A 64 -17.66 -9.68 -2.92
N ASP A 65 -18.19 -10.47 -3.86
CA ASP A 65 -18.38 -10.05 -5.26
C ASP A 65 -19.35 -8.88 -5.38
N GLU A 66 -20.27 -8.73 -4.43
CA GLU A 66 -21.20 -7.59 -4.40
C GLU A 66 -20.48 -6.29 -4.07
N ALA A 67 -19.67 -6.29 -3.02
CA ALA A 67 -18.86 -5.13 -2.64
C ALA A 67 -17.89 -4.77 -3.78
N PHE A 68 -17.21 -5.77 -4.38
CA PHE A 68 -16.33 -5.54 -5.53
C PHE A 68 -17.04 -4.82 -6.67
N ARG A 69 -18.19 -5.34 -7.11
CA ARG A 69 -18.96 -4.74 -8.20
C ARG A 69 -19.41 -3.31 -7.89
N LYS A 70 -19.91 -3.06 -6.67
CA LYS A 70 -20.34 -1.71 -6.26
C LYS A 70 -19.18 -0.72 -6.29
N VAL A 71 -18.03 -1.06 -5.71
CA VAL A 71 -16.83 -0.21 -5.69
C VAL A 71 -16.32 0.05 -7.11
N TYR A 72 -16.23 -0.99 -7.94
CA TYR A 72 -15.81 -0.85 -9.33
C TYR A 72 -16.76 0.06 -10.15
N GLN A 73 -18.07 -0.15 -10.05
CA GLN A 73 -19.04 0.64 -10.78
C GLN A 73 -19.04 2.11 -10.34
N TRP A 74 -18.90 2.36 -9.04
CA TRP A 74 -18.78 3.72 -8.55
C TRP A 74 -17.51 4.39 -9.10
N GLY A 75 -16.37 3.71 -9.04
CA GLY A 75 -15.11 4.21 -9.61
C GLY A 75 -15.24 4.54 -11.09
N LYS A 76 -15.78 3.61 -11.88
CA LYS A 76 -16.02 3.78 -13.32
C LYS A 76 -16.87 5.01 -13.65
N GLN A 77 -17.86 5.31 -12.84
CA GLN A 77 -18.79 6.42 -13.08
C GLN A 77 -18.26 7.79 -12.62
N ASN A 78 -17.43 7.83 -11.58
CA ASN A 78 -17.09 9.05 -10.87
C ASN A 78 -15.62 9.45 -10.96
N ILE A 79 -14.71 8.48 -11.09
CA ILE A 79 -13.29 8.75 -11.23
C ILE A 79 -12.95 8.90 -12.71
N LYS A 80 -12.63 10.13 -13.09
CA LYS A 80 -12.28 10.46 -14.48
C LYS A 80 -10.84 10.07 -14.77
N LEU A 81 -10.60 9.63 -15.99
CA LEU A 81 -9.27 9.46 -16.53
C LEU A 81 -8.66 10.83 -16.85
N ASN A 82 -7.36 10.96 -16.66
CA ASN A 82 -6.62 12.21 -16.82
C ASN A 82 -6.11 12.47 -18.26
N GLY A 83 -6.52 11.66 -19.22
CA GLY A 83 -6.03 11.69 -20.60
C GLY A 83 -4.89 10.71 -20.89
N TYR A 84 -4.36 10.04 -19.84
CA TYR A 84 -3.38 8.95 -19.94
C TYR A 84 -3.99 7.59 -19.63
N GLU A 85 -5.31 7.48 -19.64
CA GLU A 85 -6.08 6.31 -19.21
C GLU A 85 -5.87 5.93 -17.73
N LEU A 86 -5.33 6.86 -16.92
CA LEU A 86 -5.11 6.72 -15.50
C LEU A 86 -6.15 7.53 -14.70
N PRO A 87 -6.72 6.98 -13.63
CA PRO A 87 -7.68 7.71 -12.81
C PRO A 87 -6.99 8.84 -12.02
N GLY A 88 -7.64 9.98 -11.92
CA GLY A 88 -7.21 11.05 -11.00
C GLY A 88 -7.33 10.58 -9.55
N TRP A 89 -6.41 11.04 -8.68
CA TRP A 89 -6.27 10.43 -7.35
C TRP A 89 -7.30 10.86 -6.31
N LYS A 90 -7.95 12.04 -6.48
CA LYS A 90 -8.79 12.61 -5.43
C LYS A 90 -10.13 13.11 -5.95
N TRP A 91 -11.22 12.61 -5.36
CA TRP A 91 -12.59 13.03 -5.63
C TRP A 91 -13.30 13.50 -4.36
N GLY A 92 -14.17 14.49 -4.46
CA GLY A 92 -14.87 15.01 -3.29
C GLY A 92 -15.70 16.25 -3.57
N LYS A 93 -16.11 16.93 -2.49
CA LYS A 93 -16.87 18.16 -2.58
C LYS A 93 -15.96 19.36 -2.88
N ASN A 94 -16.08 19.93 -4.07
CA ASN A 94 -15.45 21.19 -4.41
C ASN A 94 -16.34 22.36 -3.94
N LYS A 95 -15.90 23.07 -2.89
CA LYS A 95 -16.68 24.17 -2.30
C LYS A 95 -16.79 25.38 -3.24
N HIS A 96 -15.79 25.64 -4.08
CA HIS A 96 -15.77 26.77 -5.00
C HIS A 96 -16.70 26.54 -6.21
N LYS A 97 -16.71 25.32 -6.74
CA LYS A 97 -17.57 24.93 -7.87
C LYS A 97 -18.93 24.37 -7.44
N ASN A 98 -19.14 24.23 -6.14
CA ASN A 98 -20.34 23.63 -5.54
C ASN A 98 -20.73 22.28 -6.18
N CYS A 99 -19.74 21.43 -6.48
CA CYS A 99 -19.98 20.11 -7.07
C CYS A 99 -19.31 18.99 -6.24
N TRP A 100 -19.83 17.79 -6.39
CA TRP A 100 -19.14 16.56 -6.07
C TRP A 100 -18.43 16.10 -7.36
N CYS A 101 -17.11 16.18 -7.39
CA CYS A 101 -16.33 16.00 -8.62
C CYS A 101 -14.86 15.67 -8.32
N MET A 102 -14.08 15.42 -9.37
CA MET A 102 -12.63 15.31 -9.23
C MET A 102 -12.06 16.61 -8.67
N LEU A 103 -11.28 16.49 -7.60
CA LEU A 103 -10.55 17.59 -6.97
C LEU A 103 -9.13 17.71 -7.51
N ASP A 104 -8.55 16.57 -7.89
CA ASP A 104 -7.23 16.48 -8.48
C ASP A 104 -7.22 15.37 -9.54
N MET A 105 -6.80 15.70 -10.76
CA MET A 105 -6.74 14.79 -11.90
C MET A 105 -5.38 14.09 -12.04
N THR A 106 -4.35 14.49 -11.28
CA THR A 106 -3.07 13.76 -11.22
C THR A 106 -3.33 12.34 -10.75
N SER A 107 -2.69 11.36 -11.34
CA SER A 107 -2.87 9.99 -10.89
C SER A 107 -1.98 9.65 -9.68
N ALA A 108 -2.33 8.58 -8.97
CA ALA A 108 -1.48 7.99 -7.94
C ALA A 108 -1.08 6.57 -8.38
N THR A 109 0.22 6.35 -8.55
CA THR A 109 0.71 5.10 -9.16
C THR A 109 0.44 3.87 -8.30
N ASP A 110 0.52 3.99 -6.97
CA ASP A 110 0.18 2.91 -6.05
C ASP A 110 -1.30 2.51 -6.19
N ALA A 111 -2.20 3.49 -6.31
CA ALA A 111 -3.61 3.23 -6.57
C ALA A 111 -3.84 2.52 -7.90
N ASN A 112 -3.16 2.97 -8.97
CA ASN A 112 -3.26 2.36 -10.30
C ASN A 112 -2.82 0.89 -10.27
N LEU A 113 -1.72 0.60 -9.57
CA LEU A 113 -1.22 -0.76 -9.38
C LEU A 113 -2.25 -1.65 -8.67
N TRP A 114 -2.81 -1.20 -7.54
CA TRP A 114 -3.81 -1.95 -6.80
C TRP A 114 -5.11 -2.15 -7.58
N ILE A 115 -5.57 -1.14 -8.33
CA ILE A 115 -6.78 -1.25 -9.16
C ILE A 115 -6.57 -2.28 -10.26
N ALA A 116 -5.50 -2.16 -11.07
CA ALA A 116 -5.22 -3.09 -12.16
C ALA A 116 -5.05 -4.53 -11.65
N TYR A 117 -4.29 -4.72 -10.57
CA TYR A 117 -4.09 -6.02 -9.95
C TYR A 117 -5.41 -6.65 -9.49
N SER A 118 -6.23 -5.90 -8.78
CA SER A 118 -7.53 -6.39 -8.28
C SER A 118 -8.48 -6.75 -9.40
N LEU A 119 -8.47 -5.99 -10.49
CA LEU A 119 -9.29 -6.28 -11.68
C LEU A 119 -8.85 -7.57 -12.37
N LEU A 120 -7.54 -7.83 -12.50
CA LEU A 120 -7.03 -9.08 -13.05
C LEU A 120 -7.39 -10.28 -12.19
N LEU A 121 -7.20 -10.18 -10.87
CA LEU A 121 -7.60 -11.23 -9.93
C LEU A 121 -9.09 -11.56 -10.04
N MET A 122 -9.94 -10.54 -10.20
CA MET A 122 -11.38 -10.75 -10.37
C MET A 122 -11.72 -11.29 -11.76
N TYR A 123 -10.98 -10.90 -12.80
CA TYR A 123 -11.11 -11.50 -14.13
C TYR A 123 -10.77 -12.99 -14.10
N ASP A 124 -9.68 -13.38 -13.47
CA ASP A 124 -9.28 -14.80 -13.34
C ASP A 124 -10.36 -15.62 -12.61
N LYS A 125 -11.05 -15.01 -11.65
CA LYS A 125 -12.14 -15.65 -10.92
C LYS A 125 -13.43 -15.76 -11.70
N THR A 126 -13.79 -14.74 -12.49
CA THR A 126 -15.14 -14.59 -13.07
C THR A 126 -15.21 -14.72 -14.59
N GLY A 127 -14.08 -14.53 -15.29
CA GLY A 127 -14.02 -14.45 -16.74
C GLY A 127 -14.63 -13.18 -17.34
N PHE A 128 -14.96 -12.16 -16.52
CA PHE A 128 -15.60 -10.95 -17.03
C PHE A 128 -14.60 -10.04 -17.74
N SER A 129 -14.66 -10.02 -19.08
CA SER A 129 -13.65 -9.43 -19.96
C SER A 129 -13.43 -7.92 -19.76
N GLU A 130 -14.43 -7.18 -19.28
CA GLU A 130 -14.29 -5.74 -18.98
C GLU A 130 -13.22 -5.48 -17.91
N TYR A 131 -13.08 -6.36 -16.90
CA TYR A 131 -12.06 -6.22 -15.87
C TYR A 131 -10.65 -6.33 -16.47
N LYS A 132 -10.46 -7.34 -17.34
CA LYS A 132 -9.19 -7.53 -18.06
C LYS A 132 -8.86 -6.33 -18.93
N GLN A 133 -9.80 -5.92 -19.78
CA GLN A 133 -9.59 -4.78 -20.67
C GLN A 133 -9.17 -3.53 -19.88
N LYS A 134 -9.88 -3.21 -18.78
CA LYS A 134 -9.55 -2.03 -17.98
C LYS A 134 -8.21 -2.13 -17.27
N ALA A 135 -7.85 -3.32 -16.81
CA ALA A 135 -6.55 -3.57 -16.21
C ALA A 135 -5.42 -3.38 -17.24
N ASP A 136 -5.56 -3.94 -18.44
CA ASP A 136 -4.60 -3.81 -19.54
C ASP A 136 -4.37 -2.31 -19.89
N GLU A 137 -5.45 -1.52 -20.03
CA GLU A 137 -5.36 -0.07 -20.28
C GLU A 137 -4.54 0.65 -19.20
N ILE A 138 -4.76 0.32 -17.92
CA ILE A 138 -4.04 0.91 -16.80
C ILE A 138 -2.57 0.47 -16.81
N ILE A 139 -2.28 -0.81 -17.01
CA ILE A 139 -0.93 -1.38 -17.05
C ILE A 139 -0.11 -0.73 -18.17
N ASP A 140 -0.68 -0.61 -19.38
CA ASP A 140 -0.01 0.03 -20.50
C ASP A 140 0.27 1.52 -20.23
N SER A 141 -0.67 2.20 -19.59
CA SER A 141 -0.48 3.60 -19.20
C SER A 141 0.57 3.76 -18.10
N ILE A 142 0.64 2.86 -17.10
CA ILE A 142 1.71 2.84 -16.11
C ILE A 142 3.08 2.69 -16.80
N LYS A 143 3.21 1.70 -17.69
CA LYS A 143 4.47 1.47 -18.43
C LYS A 143 4.89 2.71 -19.21
N LYS A 144 3.95 3.35 -19.88
CA LYS A 144 4.20 4.51 -20.74
C LYS A 144 4.47 5.80 -19.96
N HIS A 145 3.73 6.07 -18.88
CA HIS A 145 3.70 7.38 -18.23
C HIS A 145 4.26 7.41 -16.81
N GLN A 146 4.46 6.25 -16.15
CA GLN A 146 4.91 6.20 -14.76
C GLN A 146 6.20 5.39 -14.56
N ILE A 147 6.69 4.70 -15.59
CA ILE A 147 7.99 4.01 -15.56
C ILE A 147 9.03 4.83 -16.33
N VAL A 148 10.22 4.98 -15.74
CA VAL A 148 11.33 5.74 -16.30
C VAL A 148 12.64 4.98 -16.17
N TYR A 149 13.52 5.18 -17.15
CA TYR A 149 14.86 4.61 -17.16
C TYR A 149 15.89 5.68 -16.78
N THR A 150 16.75 5.35 -15.82
CA THR A 150 17.91 6.18 -15.53
C THR A 150 18.97 6.03 -16.63
N ARG A 151 19.94 6.94 -16.67
CA ARG A 151 21.08 6.85 -17.60
C ARG A 151 21.92 5.57 -17.42
N LYS A 152 21.86 4.95 -16.23
CA LYS A 152 22.53 3.68 -15.92
C LYS A 152 21.70 2.44 -16.22
N GLY A 153 20.50 2.62 -16.78
CA GLY A 153 19.58 1.54 -17.11
C GLY A 153 18.80 0.97 -15.93
N GLU A 154 18.86 1.59 -14.75
CA GLU A 154 17.94 1.31 -13.66
C GLU A 154 16.53 1.79 -14.03
N VAL A 155 15.51 1.11 -13.52
CA VAL A 155 14.10 1.43 -13.76
C VAL A 155 13.48 1.93 -12.47
N TYR A 156 12.92 3.14 -12.50
CA TYR A 156 12.20 3.72 -11.37
C TYR A 156 10.73 3.93 -11.70
N LEU A 157 9.91 3.84 -10.66
CA LEU A 157 8.48 4.10 -10.72
C LEU A 157 8.21 5.52 -10.21
N PHE A 158 7.62 6.36 -11.06
CA PHE A 158 7.17 7.67 -10.65
C PHE A 158 5.86 7.58 -9.89
N PRO A 159 5.63 8.44 -8.89
CA PRO A 159 4.40 8.42 -8.11
C PRO A 159 3.19 8.97 -8.87
N TYR A 160 3.43 9.66 -9.98
CA TYR A 160 2.46 10.24 -10.91
C TYR A 160 3.05 10.27 -12.31
N GLU A 161 2.39 10.90 -13.27
CA GLU A 161 2.82 10.95 -14.67
C GLU A 161 4.15 11.67 -14.82
N LYS A 162 5.10 11.06 -15.55
CA LYS A 162 6.44 11.63 -15.79
C LYS A 162 6.44 12.96 -16.53
N GLU A 163 5.39 13.23 -17.31
CA GLU A 163 5.22 14.45 -18.10
C GLU A 163 5.06 15.70 -17.24
N ILE A 164 4.74 15.54 -15.95
CA ILE A 164 4.66 16.64 -14.98
C ILE A 164 5.79 16.63 -13.96
N MET A 165 6.77 15.72 -14.11
CA MET A 165 7.95 15.63 -13.26
C MET A 165 9.03 16.61 -13.76
N ASP A 166 9.77 17.21 -12.82
CA ASP A 166 10.95 17.99 -13.14
C ASP A 166 12.07 17.10 -13.69
N ASP A 167 12.74 17.53 -14.78
CA ASP A 167 13.82 16.75 -15.41
C ASP A 167 15.06 16.61 -14.51
N ASP A 168 15.31 17.58 -13.64
CA ASP A 168 16.49 17.65 -12.79
C ASP A 168 16.29 17.02 -11.40
N GLU A 169 15.03 16.90 -10.97
CA GLU A 169 14.67 16.44 -9.62
C GLU A 169 13.44 15.52 -9.64
N TRP A 170 13.66 14.23 -9.45
CA TRP A 170 12.59 13.25 -9.41
C TRP A 170 12.16 12.99 -7.97
N LYS A 171 10.96 13.41 -7.62
CA LYS A 171 10.34 13.06 -6.34
C LYS A 171 9.80 11.64 -6.42
N LEU A 172 10.29 10.75 -5.57
CA LEU A 172 9.96 9.33 -5.58
C LEU A 172 9.43 8.91 -4.20
N ASN A 173 8.52 7.95 -4.19
CA ASN A 173 7.95 7.41 -2.97
C ASN A 173 8.36 5.94 -2.80
N PRO A 174 9.20 5.60 -1.78
CA PRO A 174 9.61 4.22 -1.53
C PRO A 174 8.45 3.26 -1.26
N SER A 175 7.34 3.76 -0.74
CA SER A 175 6.16 2.94 -0.42
C SER A 175 5.32 2.54 -1.63
N TYR A 176 5.63 3.07 -2.83
CA TYR A 176 4.95 2.67 -4.07
C TYR A 176 5.56 1.42 -4.70
N LEU A 177 6.63 0.87 -4.10
CA LEU A 177 7.31 -0.33 -4.58
C LEU A 177 6.58 -1.59 -4.07
N ILE A 178 5.50 -1.95 -4.74
CA ILE A 178 4.60 -3.05 -4.35
C ILE A 178 5.05 -4.33 -5.07
N PHE A 179 6.02 -5.03 -4.48
CA PHE A 179 6.69 -6.18 -5.10
C PHE A 179 5.70 -7.27 -5.55
N GLU A 180 4.71 -7.63 -4.73
CA GLU A 180 3.73 -8.67 -5.09
C GLU A 180 2.97 -8.35 -6.38
N ILE A 181 2.69 -7.07 -6.65
CA ILE A 181 2.01 -6.63 -7.87
C ILE A 181 2.98 -6.65 -9.05
N PHE A 182 4.23 -6.20 -8.85
CA PHE A 182 5.25 -6.26 -9.91
C PHE A 182 5.55 -7.69 -10.31
N GLU A 183 5.62 -8.62 -9.35
CA GLU A 183 5.82 -10.06 -9.59
C GLU A 183 4.65 -10.64 -10.38
N TYR A 184 3.42 -10.31 -10.03
CA TYR A 184 2.23 -10.74 -10.76
C TYR A 184 2.20 -10.18 -12.19
N PHE A 185 2.51 -8.88 -12.37
CA PHE A 185 2.55 -8.28 -13.71
C PHE A 185 3.71 -8.82 -14.56
N ALA A 186 4.83 -9.20 -13.96
CA ALA A 186 5.93 -9.85 -14.68
C ALA A 186 5.52 -11.20 -15.30
N GLU A 187 4.63 -11.93 -14.62
CA GLU A 187 4.07 -13.21 -15.13
C GLU A 187 2.93 -12.98 -16.13
N TYR A 188 2.08 -11.99 -15.86
CA TYR A 188 0.89 -11.70 -16.66
C TYR A 188 1.22 -11.04 -18.01
N ASP A 189 1.99 -9.95 -17.99
CA ASP A 189 2.24 -9.05 -19.14
C ASP A 189 3.42 -9.52 -20.00
N ASN A 190 4.26 -10.44 -19.48
CA ASN A 190 5.52 -10.89 -20.13
C ASN A 190 6.48 -9.76 -20.54
N ASP A 191 6.29 -8.53 -20.03
CA ASP A 191 7.19 -7.42 -20.30
C ASP A 191 8.39 -7.44 -19.35
N PRO A 192 9.64 -7.44 -19.86
CA PRO A 192 10.83 -7.48 -19.04
C PRO A 192 10.99 -6.25 -18.12
N VAL A 193 10.21 -5.19 -18.34
CA VAL A 193 10.26 -3.97 -17.51
C VAL A 193 9.91 -4.26 -16.06
N TRP A 194 8.97 -5.15 -15.79
CA TRP A 194 8.56 -5.50 -14.42
C TRP A 194 9.69 -6.18 -13.65
N ASN A 195 10.40 -7.13 -14.30
CA ASN A 195 11.57 -7.77 -13.69
C ASN A 195 12.71 -6.79 -13.46
N LYS A 196 12.94 -5.84 -14.38
CA LYS A 196 13.90 -4.75 -14.19
C LYS A 196 13.50 -3.84 -13.03
N LEU A 197 12.20 -3.50 -12.93
CA LEU A 197 11.66 -2.68 -11.85
C LEU A 197 11.86 -3.38 -10.48
N ILE A 198 11.56 -4.67 -10.36
CA ILE A 198 11.83 -5.47 -9.15
C ILE A 198 13.30 -5.39 -8.76
N LYS A 199 14.22 -5.58 -9.72
CA LYS A 199 15.66 -5.50 -9.47
C LYS A 199 16.08 -4.11 -9.01
N SER A 200 15.65 -3.07 -9.72
CA SER A 200 15.98 -1.67 -9.41
C SER A 200 15.37 -1.23 -8.08
N SER A 201 14.16 -1.67 -7.77
CA SER A 201 13.49 -1.38 -6.48
C SER A 201 14.27 -1.90 -5.28
N LYS A 202 14.89 -3.08 -5.37
CA LYS A 202 15.77 -3.59 -4.30
C LYS A 202 17.02 -2.71 -4.11
N ILE A 203 17.60 -2.23 -5.19
CA ILE A 203 18.75 -1.31 -5.16
C ILE A 203 18.31 0.05 -4.59
N PHE A 204 17.19 0.58 -5.08
CA PHE A 204 16.60 1.83 -4.63
C PHE A 204 16.36 1.82 -3.10
N LEU A 205 15.71 0.81 -2.56
CA LEU A 205 15.45 0.73 -1.13
C LEU A 205 16.74 0.70 -0.28
N LYS A 206 17.83 0.12 -0.78
CA LYS A 206 19.13 0.15 -0.09
C LYS A 206 19.79 1.53 -0.18
N ARG A 207 19.68 2.21 -1.32
CA ARG A 207 20.27 3.55 -1.56
C ARG A 207 19.52 4.68 -0.86
N THR A 208 18.26 4.45 -0.48
CA THR A 208 17.40 5.43 0.19
C THR A 208 17.25 5.21 1.69
N ARG A 209 18.20 4.53 2.31
CA ARG A 209 18.31 4.38 3.76
C ARG A 209 19.01 5.58 4.36
N PHE A 210 18.33 6.27 5.26
CA PHE A 210 18.84 7.46 5.91
C PHE A 210 18.91 7.32 7.42
N SER A 211 19.65 8.20 8.09
CA SER A 211 19.93 8.22 9.52
C SER A 211 20.72 7.02 10.05
N ALA A 212 21.04 7.04 11.34
CA ALA A 212 21.66 5.91 12.04
C ALA A 212 20.74 4.66 12.06
N LEU A 213 19.42 4.86 11.95
CA LEU A 213 18.44 3.76 11.91
C LEU A 213 18.31 3.12 10.53
N GLN A 214 18.89 3.72 9.49
CA GLN A 214 18.86 3.20 8.11
C GLN A 214 17.45 2.98 7.56
N LEU A 215 16.45 3.78 8.00
CA LEU A 215 15.07 3.69 7.53
C LEU A 215 14.88 4.43 6.22
N ASN A 216 13.92 3.98 5.41
CA ASN A 216 13.52 4.67 4.20
C ASN A 216 12.56 5.83 4.56
N PRO A 217 12.63 7.00 3.87
CA PRO A 217 11.71 8.11 4.10
C PRO A 217 10.35 7.89 3.45
N ASP A 218 9.37 8.72 3.83
CA ASP A 218 8.09 8.80 3.12
C ASP A 218 8.29 9.19 1.65
N TRP A 219 9.14 10.19 1.43
CA TRP A 219 9.50 10.67 0.09
C TRP A 219 11.00 10.94 -0.01
N VAL A 220 11.54 10.82 -1.23
CA VAL A 220 12.95 11.07 -1.52
C VAL A 220 13.10 11.74 -2.88
N THR A 221 14.07 12.66 -3.00
CA THR A 221 14.43 13.26 -4.28
C THR A 221 15.62 12.53 -4.90
N TYR A 222 15.50 12.09 -6.13
CA TYR A 222 16.59 11.61 -6.94
C TYR A 222 17.08 12.72 -7.88
N LYS A 223 18.40 12.93 -7.93
CA LYS A 223 19.06 13.87 -8.82
C LYS A 223 19.67 13.09 -10.00
N PRO A 224 19.01 13.05 -11.18
CA PRO A 224 19.42 12.17 -12.28
C PRO A 224 20.84 12.41 -12.82
N TYR A 225 21.27 13.67 -12.87
CA TYR A 225 22.61 14.03 -13.35
C TYR A 225 23.72 13.66 -12.37
N ALA A 226 23.44 13.73 -11.08
CA ALA A 226 24.39 13.39 -10.02
C ALA A 226 24.32 11.94 -9.57
N ASP A 227 23.33 11.18 -10.05
CA ASP A 227 23.00 9.80 -9.63
C ASP A 227 22.98 9.63 -8.11
N ARG A 228 22.29 10.51 -7.41
CA ARG A 228 22.20 10.48 -5.95
C ARG A 228 20.79 10.75 -5.44
N PHE A 229 20.49 10.16 -4.29
CA PHE A 229 19.27 10.44 -3.52
C PHE A 229 19.54 11.51 -2.47
N VAL A 230 18.56 12.38 -2.27
CA VAL A 230 18.63 13.50 -1.31
C VAL A 230 17.37 13.45 -0.45
N LEU A 231 17.58 13.62 0.86
CA LEU A 231 16.50 13.76 1.82
C LEU A 231 16.14 15.24 1.95
N GLU A 232 15.03 15.64 1.36
CA GLU A 232 14.56 17.03 1.42
C GLU A 232 14.00 17.38 2.80
N LYS A 233 14.09 18.68 3.19
CA LYS A 233 13.66 19.13 4.51
C LYS A 233 12.19 18.81 4.83
N GLU A 234 11.33 18.80 3.81
CA GLU A 234 9.89 18.59 3.93
C GLU A 234 9.51 17.13 4.14
N TYR A 235 10.39 16.18 3.76
CA TYR A 235 10.10 14.74 3.71
C TYR A 235 11.01 13.89 4.60
N GLN A 236 11.51 14.46 5.70
CA GLN A 236 12.51 13.86 6.58
C GLN A 236 11.95 12.80 7.54
N ASN A 237 10.84 12.18 7.22
CA ASN A 237 10.19 11.24 8.11
C ASN A 237 10.19 9.82 7.54
N PHE A 238 10.38 8.84 8.43
CA PHE A 238 9.79 7.53 8.29
C PHE A 238 8.42 7.60 8.98
N GLY A 239 7.36 7.63 8.20
CA GLY A 239 6.02 7.95 8.67
C GLY A 239 4.94 7.09 8.02
N PHE A 240 3.82 7.72 7.70
CA PHE A 240 2.62 7.03 7.24
C PHE A 240 2.75 6.43 5.84
N ASP A 241 3.59 6.97 4.96
CA ASP A 241 3.89 6.35 3.67
C ASP A 241 4.91 5.23 3.84
N ALA A 242 6.05 5.54 4.46
CA ALA A 242 7.19 4.63 4.56
C ALA A 242 6.91 3.35 5.36
N ILE A 243 5.90 3.35 6.23
CA ILE A 243 5.47 2.14 6.95
C ILE A 243 5.02 1.02 5.98
N ARG A 244 4.59 1.35 4.77
CA ARG A 244 4.23 0.37 3.74
C ARG A 244 5.44 -0.32 3.12
N VAL A 245 6.65 0.24 3.22
CA VAL A 245 7.87 -0.37 2.67
C VAL A 245 8.10 -1.77 3.26
N PRO A 246 8.23 -1.96 4.58
CA PRO A 246 8.39 -3.29 5.15
C PRO A 246 7.15 -4.19 4.93
N LEU A 247 5.95 -3.63 4.89
CA LEU A 247 4.73 -4.36 4.58
C LEU A 247 4.83 -5.01 3.19
N TYR A 248 5.17 -4.25 2.14
CA TYR A 248 5.24 -4.77 0.77
C TYR A 248 6.45 -5.68 0.52
N ILE A 249 7.54 -5.51 1.27
CA ILE A 249 8.63 -6.51 1.29
C ILE A 249 8.13 -7.84 1.85
N LEU A 250 7.38 -7.83 2.94
CA LEU A 250 6.85 -9.05 3.56
C LEU A 250 5.83 -9.77 2.70
N ARG A 251 4.99 -9.03 1.99
CA ARG A 251 3.96 -9.56 1.09
C ARG A 251 4.50 -10.12 -0.24
N SER A 252 5.73 -9.79 -0.62
CA SER A 252 6.35 -10.25 -1.88
C SER A 252 6.63 -11.75 -1.91
N ASN A 253 6.91 -12.30 -3.09
CA ASN A 253 7.46 -13.65 -3.28
C ASN A 253 9.00 -13.70 -3.24
N LEU A 254 9.66 -12.60 -2.85
CA LEU A 254 11.09 -12.57 -2.66
C LEU A 254 11.55 -13.68 -1.68
N SER A 255 12.73 -14.25 -1.93
CA SER A 255 13.27 -15.28 -1.02
C SER A 255 13.42 -14.75 0.40
N VAL A 256 13.38 -15.64 1.39
CA VAL A 256 13.57 -15.29 2.80
C VAL A 256 14.88 -14.53 3.03
N ALA A 257 15.95 -14.89 2.30
CA ALA A 257 17.22 -14.19 2.37
C ALA A 257 17.13 -12.74 1.87
N GLN A 258 16.46 -12.52 0.73
CA GLN A 258 16.23 -11.18 0.19
C GLN A 258 15.33 -10.33 1.10
N LYS A 259 14.23 -10.92 1.63
CA LYS A 259 13.39 -10.23 2.62
C LYS A 259 14.19 -9.82 3.85
N LYS A 260 15.00 -10.73 4.43
CA LYS A 260 15.84 -10.41 5.59
C LYS A 260 16.85 -9.29 5.31
N GLU A 261 17.45 -9.26 4.11
CA GLU A 261 18.38 -8.21 3.70
C GLU A 261 17.69 -6.83 3.61
N LEU A 262 16.53 -6.78 2.98
CA LEU A 262 15.76 -5.55 2.82
C LEU A 262 15.13 -5.07 4.13
N LEU A 263 14.69 -5.99 4.98
CA LEU A 263 14.07 -5.71 6.27
C LEU A 263 15.06 -5.46 7.41
N LEU A 264 16.37 -5.56 7.17
CA LEU A 264 17.37 -5.42 8.23
C LEU A 264 17.20 -4.16 9.10
N PRO A 265 16.94 -2.95 8.55
CA PRO A 265 16.70 -1.76 9.36
C PRO A 265 15.46 -1.88 10.24
N TYR A 266 14.39 -2.41 9.68
CA TYR A 266 13.11 -2.55 10.37
C TYR A 266 13.14 -3.61 11.48
N LYS A 267 14.02 -4.60 11.37
CA LYS A 267 14.26 -5.59 12.43
C LYS A 267 14.68 -4.91 13.74
N TYR A 268 15.65 -4.03 13.68
CA TYR A 268 16.14 -3.31 14.87
C TYR A 268 15.10 -2.31 15.36
N TYR A 269 14.45 -1.61 14.45
CA TYR A 269 13.39 -0.66 14.79
C TYR A 269 12.24 -1.34 15.56
N VAL A 270 11.75 -2.49 15.08
CA VAL A 270 10.68 -3.24 15.75
C VAL A 270 11.13 -3.80 17.12
N GLN A 271 12.40 -4.18 17.28
CA GLN A 271 12.92 -4.58 18.58
C GLN A 271 12.87 -3.44 19.61
N MET A 272 13.16 -2.21 19.21
CA MET A 272 13.02 -1.03 20.06
C MET A 272 11.56 -0.73 20.42
N MET A 273 10.64 -0.96 19.47
CA MET A 273 9.20 -0.69 19.62
C MET A 273 8.46 -1.65 20.55
N ARG A 274 9.05 -2.76 20.95
CA ARG A 274 8.40 -3.76 21.81
C ARG A 274 8.02 -3.25 23.18
N THR A 275 8.70 -2.20 23.65
CA THR A 275 8.42 -1.59 24.96
C THR A 275 7.49 -0.40 24.86
N GLN A 276 7.55 0.34 23.75
CA GLN A 276 6.69 1.48 23.48
C GLN A 276 6.58 1.69 21.97
N PRO A 277 5.47 1.31 21.32
CA PRO A 277 5.25 1.57 19.90
C PRO A 277 5.33 3.06 19.63
N LEU A 278 6.18 3.46 18.67
CA LEU A 278 6.42 4.86 18.35
C LEU A 278 5.91 5.16 16.93
N GLY A 279 5.48 6.40 16.69
CA GLY A 279 4.97 6.90 15.44
C GLY A 279 6.04 7.25 14.43
N VAL A 280 6.00 8.49 14.03
CA VAL A 280 6.87 9.05 13.00
C VAL A 280 8.29 9.25 13.53
N VAL A 281 9.29 8.78 12.79
CA VAL A 281 10.71 9.00 13.08
C VAL A 281 11.24 10.11 12.19
N LYS A 282 11.82 11.15 12.77
CA LYS A 282 12.57 12.16 12.02
C LYS A 282 13.94 11.60 11.65
N LEU A 283 14.17 11.40 10.36
CA LEU A 283 15.39 10.75 9.87
C LEU A 283 16.65 11.62 9.96
N LYS A 284 16.50 12.93 10.08
CA LYS A 284 17.66 13.83 10.19
C LYS A 284 18.46 13.63 11.49
N ASP A 285 17.76 13.44 12.60
CA ASP A 285 18.33 13.38 13.94
C ASP A 285 17.99 12.08 14.68
N GLY A 286 17.18 11.20 14.06
CA GLY A 286 16.70 9.95 14.66
C GLY A 286 15.69 10.17 15.78
N LEU A 287 15.21 11.41 15.99
CA LEU A 287 14.23 11.71 17.00
C LEU A 287 12.88 11.12 16.62
N ILE A 288 12.24 10.52 17.60
CA ILE A 288 10.94 9.91 17.47
C ILE A 288 9.92 10.92 17.94
N SER A 289 9.03 11.33 17.04
CA SER A 289 7.93 12.20 17.42
C SER A 289 6.81 11.35 18.02
N MET A 290 6.29 11.79 19.16
CA MET A 290 5.13 11.18 19.79
C MET A 290 3.85 11.60 19.05
N TYR A 291 3.66 11.07 17.83
CA TYR A 291 2.35 11.05 17.21
C TYR A 291 1.65 9.75 17.62
N ASP A 292 0.36 9.83 17.90
CA ASP A 292 -0.44 8.64 18.16
C ASP A 292 -0.39 7.71 16.94
N PHE A 293 -0.08 6.44 17.21
CA PHE A 293 -0.13 5.40 16.19
C PHE A 293 -1.54 5.10 15.76
N SER A 294 -1.73 4.98 14.47
CA SER A 294 -2.85 4.17 14.00
C SER A 294 -2.59 2.70 14.35
N PHE A 295 -3.65 1.93 14.58
CA PHE A 295 -3.48 0.49 14.78
C PHE A 295 -2.93 -0.19 13.51
N GLY A 296 -3.07 0.42 12.34
CA GLY A 296 -2.47 -0.04 11.10
C GLY A 296 -0.94 -0.10 11.16
N ASN A 297 -0.29 0.92 11.74
CA ASN A 297 1.16 0.89 11.97
C ASN A 297 1.54 -0.27 12.89
N VAL A 298 0.78 -0.46 13.97
CA VAL A 298 1.00 -1.57 14.93
C VAL A 298 0.85 -2.93 14.25
N ALA A 299 -0.10 -3.07 13.31
CA ALA A 299 -0.29 -4.29 12.54
C ALA A 299 0.93 -4.61 11.68
N VAL A 300 1.54 -3.60 11.05
CA VAL A 300 2.78 -3.79 10.28
C VAL A 300 3.94 -4.19 11.18
N TYR A 301 4.09 -3.58 12.36
CA TYR A 301 5.14 -3.99 13.32
C TYR A 301 4.93 -5.42 13.81
N ARG A 302 3.70 -5.80 14.11
CA ARG A 302 3.33 -7.18 14.42
C ARG A 302 3.73 -8.14 13.29
N TYR A 303 3.49 -7.77 12.04
CA TYR A 303 3.83 -8.59 10.88
C TYR A 303 5.35 -8.78 10.75
N ILE A 304 6.15 -7.73 10.96
CA ILE A 304 7.62 -7.81 10.99
C ILE A 304 8.08 -8.69 12.15
N ALA A 305 7.53 -8.50 13.35
CA ALA A 305 7.88 -9.28 14.53
C ALA A 305 7.64 -10.79 14.32
N ARG A 306 6.49 -11.14 13.74
CA ARG A 306 6.17 -12.54 13.36
C ARG A 306 7.19 -13.11 12.38
N PHE A 307 7.58 -12.36 11.36
CA PHE A 307 8.56 -12.81 10.37
C PHE A 307 9.92 -13.15 10.99
N TYR A 308 10.34 -12.40 12.02
CA TYR A 308 11.58 -12.64 12.75
C TYR A 308 11.44 -13.59 13.94
N GLY A 309 10.25 -14.07 14.25
CA GLY A 309 10.00 -14.93 15.42
C GLY A 309 10.13 -14.19 16.75
N TYR A 310 9.90 -12.88 16.78
CA TYR A 310 9.89 -12.10 18.01
C TYR A 310 8.54 -12.22 18.73
N ASP A 311 8.55 -12.04 20.06
CA ASP A 311 7.33 -11.88 20.82
C ASP A 311 6.57 -10.63 20.35
N TYR A 312 5.32 -10.77 19.99
CA TYR A 312 4.43 -9.70 19.51
C TYR A 312 3.16 -9.54 20.37
N SER A 313 3.15 -10.12 21.56
CA SER A 313 1.99 -10.10 22.46
C SER A 313 1.53 -8.70 22.84
N LEU A 314 2.47 -7.72 22.93
CA LEU A 314 2.14 -6.33 23.15
C LEU A 314 1.35 -5.75 21.97
N PHE A 315 1.79 -6.05 20.74
CA PHE A 315 1.09 -5.59 19.54
C PHE A 315 -0.31 -6.19 19.43
N ASP A 316 -0.48 -7.47 19.76
CA ASP A 316 -1.80 -8.12 19.81
C ASP A 316 -2.74 -7.38 20.77
N LYS A 317 -2.31 -7.11 21.98
CA LYS A 317 -3.11 -6.37 22.98
C LYS A 317 -3.51 -4.97 22.51
N ILE A 318 -2.61 -4.25 21.85
CA ILE A 318 -2.90 -2.91 21.32
C ILE A 318 -3.93 -3.02 20.20
N LEU A 319 -3.76 -3.95 19.26
CA LEU A 319 -4.69 -4.17 18.15
C LEU A 319 -6.09 -4.55 18.66
N GLU A 320 -6.21 -5.50 19.58
CA GLU A 320 -7.48 -5.89 20.17
C GLU A 320 -8.21 -4.73 20.84
N ASN A 321 -7.49 -3.90 21.58
CA ASN A 321 -8.07 -2.74 22.26
C ASN A 321 -8.55 -1.68 21.27
N ARG A 322 -7.74 -1.35 20.24
CA ARG A 322 -8.07 -0.30 19.27
C ARG A 322 -9.18 -0.70 18.31
N ILE A 323 -9.23 -1.95 17.87
CA ILE A 323 -10.34 -2.48 17.08
C ILE A 323 -11.67 -2.34 17.82
N LYS A 324 -11.67 -2.52 19.15
CA LYS A 324 -12.87 -2.34 20.00
C LYS A 324 -13.31 -0.87 20.12
N GLN A 325 -12.38 0.09 20.03
CA GLN A 325 -12.68 1.51 20.19
C GLN A 325 -13.33 2.17 18.98
N TYR A 326 -13.28 1.54 17.78
CA TYR A 326 -13.93 2.00 16.56
C TYR A 326 -13.53 3.42 16.09
N ASN A 327 -12.36 3.90 16.42
CA ASN A 327 -11.98 5.31 16.22
C ASN A 327 -10.89 5.54 15.15
N GLU A 328 -10.51 4.52 14.41
CA GLU A 328 -9.43 4.60 13.41
C GLU A 328 -9.97 4.93 12.01
N ASP A 329 -9.10 5.50 11.15
CA ASP A 329 -9.43 5.87 9.78
C ASP A 329 -9.40 4.67 8.82
N TYR A 330 -9.80 4.91 7.56
CA TYR A 330 -9.83 3.88 6.53
C TYR A 330 -8.42 3.35 6.21
N TYR A 331 -7.39 4.21 6.30
CA TYR A 331 -6.02 3.84 5.99
C TYR A 331 -5.45 2.87 7.04
N ALA A 332 -5.71 3.12 8.32
CA ALA A 332 -5.34 2.21 9.40
C ALA A 332 -5.96 0.81 9.23
N TYR A 333 -7.26 0.77 8.90
CA TYR A 333 -7.94 -0.50 8.57
C TYR A 333 -7.36 -1.17 7.33
N SER A 334 -6.99 -0.39 6.30
CA SER A 334 -6.38 -0.93 5.09
C SER A 334 -5.02 -1.58 5.37
N LEU A 335 -4.16 -0.91 6.14
CA LEU A 335 -2.87 -1.50 6.55
C LEU A 335 -3.08 -2.81 7.34
N TYR A 336 -4.03 -2.82 8.28
CA TYR A 336 -4.33 -4.03 9.04
C TYR A 336 -4.79 -5.17 8.13
N LEU A 337 -5.77 -4.92 7.24
CA LEU A 337 -6.27 -5.92 6.29
C LEU A 337 -5.15 -6.43 5.37
N LEU A 338 -4.26 -5.56 4.90
CA LEU A 338 -3.09 -5.96 4.11
C LEU A 338 -2.13 -6.89 4.86
N THR A 339 -2.05 -6.82 6.21
CA THR A 339 -1.20 -7.72 7.00
C THR A 339 -1.81 -9.11 7.22
N ILE A 340 -3.11 -9.27 7.03
CA ILE A 340 -3.84 -10.52 7.30
C ILE A 340 -4.40 -11.18 6.05
N LEU A 341 -4.66 -10.42 4.96
CA LEU A 341 -5.16 -10.91 3.67
C LEU A 341 -4.00 -11.06 2.67
N HIS A 342 -3.15 -12.06 2.90
CA HIS A 342 -1.99 -12.32 2.05
C HIS A 342 -2.16 -13.64 1.29
#